data_0ee4e7b5b8315c600973e549383e7556
#
_entry.id   0ee4e7b5b8315c600973e549383e7556
#
_cell.length_a   1.000
_cell.length_b   1.000
_cell.length_c   1.000
_cell.angle_alpha   90.00
_cell.angle_beta   90.00
_cell.angle_gamma   90.00
#
_symmetry.space_group_name_H-M   'P 1'
#
loop_
_entity.id
_entity.type
_entity.pdbx_description
1 polymer ?
#
loop_
_entity_poly.entity_id
_entity_poly.type
_entity_poly.pdbx_seq_one_letter_code
_entity_poly.pdbx_strand_id
1 'polypeptide(L)'
;MKFSKEFIEIKGDASFRKFYRNKKNNSIIVYAKKEKKKNLLIYDAINKILIKNKILAPKLISQKYGKNYIEIEDLGTKTIFQILKKKKFNNYIIMTKVLKILKKMQLIKDKEIKNFQNKSYKIKEYNEKILFNETKLFCDWYVPQKLSQKKIKIFNLKLKKEIKFLISKLNYKNNTFVHRDFHVSNLVYNKDIIGLIDNQDALIGNKAYDLASLIDDVRFRT
;
A
#
# COMPACT_ATOMS: atom_id res chain seq x y z
N MET A 1 3.81 -13.45 20.24
CA MET A 1 2.53 -13.15 20.89
C MET A 1 1.52 -14.16 20.40
N LYS A 2 0.89 -14.96 21.27
CA LYS A 2 -0.22 -15.85 20.89
C LYS A 2 -1.52 -15.08 21.12
N PHE A 3 -2.23 -14.76 20.05
CA PHE A 3 -3.60 -14.28 20.17
C PHE A 3 -4.54 -15.44 20.47
N SER A 4 -5.67 -15.17 21.12
CA SER A 4 -6.68 -16.20 21.42
C SER A 4 -7.23 -16.84 20.14
N LYS A 5 -7.92 -17.99 20.27
CA LYS A 5 -8.54 -18.72 19.13
C LYS A 5 -9.57 -17.87 18.33
N GLU A 6 -9.96 -16.70 18.86
CA GLU A 6 -10.89 -15.78 18.22
C GLU A 6 -10.26 -14.95 17.08
N PHE A 7 -8.92 -14.94 17.00
CA PHE A 7 -8.17 -14.21 16.00
C PHE A 7 -7.68 -15.14 14.90
N ILE A 8 -8.03 -14.80 13.65
CA ILE A 8 -7.61 -15.55 12.47
C ILE A 8 -6.51 -14.75 11.79
N GLU A 9 -5.35 -15.38 11.63
CA GLU A 9 -4.25 -14.76 10.89
C GLU A 9 -4.64 -14.58 9.42
N ILE A 10 -4.52 -13.35 8.93
CA ILE A 10 -4.69 -13.02 7.51
C ILE A 10 -3.32 -13.17 6.88
N LYS A 11 -3.17 -14.15 5.98
CA LYS A 11 -1.96 -14.30 5.18
C LYS A 11 -1.81 -13.08 4.26
N GLY A 12 -0.74 -12.32 4.42
CA GLY A 12 -0.40 -11.19 3.56
C GLY A 12 0.83 -11.54 2.71
N ASP A 13 0.91 -10.94 1.54
CA ASP A 13 2.06 -11.08 0.67
C ASP A 13 3.20 -10.18 1.16
N ALA A 14 4.39 -10.77 1.40
CA ALA A 14 5.68 -10.10 1.63
C ALA A 14 5.72 -8.95 2.67
N SER A 15 4.79 -8.90 3.63
CA SER A 15 4.75 -7.86 4.66
C SER A 15 5.49 -8.30 5.94
N PHE A 16 6.29 -7.37 6.52
CA PHE A 16 6.85 -7.58 7.87
C PHE A 16 5.79 -7.44 8.97
N ARG A 17 4.59 -6.97 8.65
CA ARG A 17 3.44 -6.88 9.53
C ARG A 17 2.68 -8.19 9.51
N LYS A 18 2.02 -8.48 10.64
CA LYS A 18 1.05 -9.57 10.74
C LYS A 18 -0.32 -8.98 11.01
N PHE A 19 -1.31 -9.53 10.33
CA PHE A 19 -2.70 -9.10 10.44
C PHE A 19 -3.52 -10.23 11.03
N TYR A 20 -4.37 -9.92 12.02
CA TYR A 20 -5.25 -10.88 12.64
C TYR A 20 -6.66 -10.33 12.69
N ARG A 21 -7.59 -11.04 12.07
CA ARG A 21 -9.00 -10.66 12.07
C ARG A 21 -9.70 -11.16 13.32
N ASN A 22 -10.36 -10.26 14.03
CA ASN A 22 -11.28 -10.57 15.11
C ASN A 22 -12.71 -10.62 14.57
N LYS A 23 -13.29 -11.83 14.47
CA LYS A 23 -14.64 -12.00 13.92
C LYS A 23 -15.74 -11.43 14.81
N LYS A 24 -15.53 -11.36 16.14
CA LYS A 24 -16.54 -10.87 17.07
C LYS A 24 -16.75 -9.36 16.94
N ASN A 25 -15.66 -8.61 16.76
CA ASN A 25 -15.67 -7.14 16.83
C ASN A 25 -15.55 -6.46 15.46
N ASN A 26 -15.56 -7.21 14.35
CA ASN A 26 -15.30 -6.68 13.02
C ASN A 26 -14.05 -5.78 12.98
N SER A 27 -12.97 -6.26 13.58
CA SER A 27 -11.73 -5.52 13.69
C SER A 27 -10.52 -6.34 13.20
N ILE A 28 -9.44 -5.64 12.89
CA ILE A 28 -8.17 -6.23 12.50
C ILE A 28 -7.08 -5.73 13.44
N ILE A 29 -6.32 -6.64 14.03
CA ILE A 29 -5.08 -6.31 14.71
C ILE A 29 -3.95 -6.26 13.68
N VAL A 30 -3.25 -5.14 13.66
CA VAL A 30 -2.02 -4.93 12.89
C VAL A 30 -0.85 -4.98 13.86
N TYR A 31 -0.07 -6.03 13.79
CA TYR A 31 1.13 -6.23 14.60
C TYR A 31 2.38 -5.94 13.77
N ALA A 32 3.34 -5.21 14.34
CA ALA A 32 4.67 -5.01 13.77
C ALA A 32 5.74 -5.37 14.78
N LYS A 33 6.85 -6.00 14.37
CA LYS A 33 7.97 -6.27 15.26
C LYS A 33 8.50 -4.98 15.90
N LYS A 34 9.13 -5.07 17.07
CA LYS A 34 9.61 -3.93 17.88
C LYS A 34 10.43 -2.93 17.07
N GLU A 35 11.35 -3.42 16.26
CA GLU A 35 12.23 -2.60 15.39
C GLU A 35 11.48 -1.88 14.24
N LYS A 36 10.30 -2.36 13.88
CA LYS A 36 9.44 -1.81 12.83
C LYS A 36 8.17 -1.12 13.34
N LYS A 37 7.95 -1.05 14.65
CA LYS A 37 6.69 -0.55 15.24
C LYS A 37 6.35 0.89 14.89
N LYS A 38 7.32 1.73 14.53
CA LYS A 38 7.08 3.10 14.03
C LYS A 38 6.15 3.13 12.82
N ASN A 39 6.10 2.04 12.04
CA ASN A 39 5.19 1.93 10.90
C ASN A 39 3.71 1.96 11.31
N LEU A 40 3.35 1.55 12.54
CA LEU A 40 1.99 1.66 13.05
C LEU A 40 1.52 3.12 13.20
N LEU A 41 2.44 4.05 13.51
CA LEU A 41 2.15 5.48 13.57
C LEU A 41 1.88 6.05 12.17
N ILE A 42 2.64 5.58 11.18
CA ILE A 42 2.48 5.97 9.77
C ILE A 42 1.14 5.43 9.26
N TYR A 43 0.82 4.18 9.57
CA TYR A 43 -0.44 3.53 9.20
C TYR A 43 -1.65 4.37 9.65
N ASP A 44 -1.68 4.77 10.93
CA ASP A 44 -2.74 5.63 11.47
C ASP A 44 -2.77 7.00 10.79
N ALA A 45 -1.61 7.63 10.61
CA ALA A 45 -1.52 8.95 10.00
C ALA A 45 -2.06 8.97 8.56
N ILE A 46 -1.65 8.03 7.74
CA ILE A 46 -2.12 7.94 6.35
C ILE A 46 -3.62 7.63 6.29
N ASN A 47 -4.12 6.69 7.10
CA ASN A 47 -5.55 6.42 7.15
C ASN A 47 -6.37 7.65 7.56
N LYS A 48 -5.89 8.44 8.53
CA LYS A 48 -6.55 9.71 8.92
C LYS A 48 -6.59 10.72 7.78
N ILE A 49 -5.54 10.83 6.96
CA ILE A 49 -5.54 11.70 5.78
C ILE A 49 -6.61 11.24 4.78
N LEU A 50 -6.69 9.95 4.48
CA LEU A 50 -7.69 9.40 3.57
C LEU A 50 -9.11 9.66 4.08
N ILE A 51 -9.37 9.37 5.35
CA ILE A 51 -10.69 9.56 5.99
C ILE A 51 -11.09 11.05 5.98
N LYS A 52 -10.18 11.95 6.34
CA LYS A 52 -10.40 13.40 6.29
C LYS A 52 -10.81 13.86 4.88
N ASN A 53 -10.26 13.23 3.85
CA ASN A 53 -10.57 13.49 2.44
C ASN A 53 -11.73 12.64 1.89
N LYS A 54 -12.59 12.10 2.78
CA LYS A 54 -13.79 11.32 2.45
C LYS A 54 -13.49 10.08 1.57
N ILE A 55 -12.33 9.45 1.79
CA ILE A 55 -11.96 8.16 1.23
C ILE A 55 -12.04 7.13 2.34
N LEU A 56 -12.77 6.03 2.08
CA LEU A 56 -12.94 4.96 3.05
C LEU A 56 -11.58 4.25 3.28
N ALA A 57 -11.09 4.30 4.50
CA ALA A 57 -9.89 3.62 4.97
C ALA A 57 -10.12 3.14 6.41
N PRO A 58 -9.40 2.11 6.90
CA PRO A 58 -9.61 1.55 8.23
C PRO A 58 -9.40 2.61 9.32
N LYS A 59 -10.42 2.85 10.15
CA LYS A 59 -10.30 3.72 11.33
C LYS A 59 -9.55 3.00 12.45
N LEU A 60 -8.76 3.75 13.22
CA LEU A 60 -8.16 3.25 14.45
C LEU A 60 -9.26 3.06 15.50
N ILE A 61 -9.38 1.84 16.05
CA ILE A 61 -10.28 1.49 17.14
C ILE A 61 -9.54 1.62 18.48
N SER A 62 -8.39 0.98 18.57
CA SER A 62 -7.56 1.02 19.77
C SER A 62 -6.07 0.91 19.45
N GLN A 63 -5.23 1.35 20.37
CA GLN A 63 -3.79 1.21 20.24
C GLN A 63 -3.17 0.58 21.48
N LYS A 64 -2.29 -0.36 21.26
CA LYS A 64 -1.43 -0.98 22.28
C LYS A 64 0.02 -0.90 21.79
N TYR A 65 0.47 0.34 21.54
CA TYR A 65 1.78 0.60 20.94
C TYR A 65 2.94 0.02 21.75
N GLY A 66 2.83 -0.01 23.10
CA GLY A 66 3.81 -0.68 23.96
C GLY A 66 3.92 -2.18 23.68
N LYS A 67 2.83 -2.82 23.24
CA LYS A 67 2.75 -4.24 22.85
C LYS A 67 2.93 -4.46 21.33
N ASN A 68 3.34 -3.42 20.59
CA ASN A 68 3.66 -3.45 19.16
C ASN A 68 2.47 -3.75 18.24
N TYR A 69 1.24 -3.35 18.59
CA TYR A 69 0.07 -3.50 17.72
C TYR A 69 -0.92 -2.34 17.86
N ILE A 70 -1.75 -2.23 16.85
CA ILE A 70 -2.95 -1.39 16.82
C ILE A 70 -4.13 -2.26 16.39
N GLU A 71 -5.34 -1.84 16.74
CA GLU A 71 -6.59 -2.43 16.29
C GLU A 71 -7.31 -1.42 15.41
N ILE A 72 -7.72 -1.85 14.24
CA ILE A 72 -8.36 -1.04 13.22
C ILE A 72 -9.68 -1.67 12.76
N GLU A 73 -10.52 -0.89 12.12
CA GLU A 73 -11.76 -1.33 11.49
C GLU A 73 -11.49 -2.38 10.42
N ASP A 74 -12.31 -3.44 10.38
CA ASP A 74 -12.31 -4.42 9.29
C ASP A 74 -13.25 -3.95 8.18
N LEU A 75 -12.73 -3.57 7.04
CA LEU A 75 -13.50 -3.18 5.87
C LEU A 75 -14.12 -4.38 5.13
N GLY A 76 -13.85 -5.61 5.60
CA GLY A 76 -14.37 -6.85 5.01
C GLY A 76 -13.35 -7.61 4.18
N THR A 77 -13.83 -8.65 3.49
CA THR A 77 -12.98 -9.59 2.73
C THR A 77 -13.15 -9.50 1.22
N LYS A 78 -14.17 -8.79 0.75
CA LYS A 78 -14.55 -8.79 -0.67
C LYS A 78 -13.72 -7.74 -1.43
N THR A 79 -12.59 -8.16 -2.00
CA THR A 79 -11.75 -7.26 -2.81
C THR A 79 -12.33 -7.03 -4.21
N ILE A 80 -11.94 -5.92 -4.84
CA ILE A 80 -12.30 -5.63 -6.24
C ILE A 80 -11.74 -6.73 -7.16
N PHE A 81 -10.55 -7.26 -6.88
CA PHE A 81 -10.01 -8.42 -7.60
C PHE A 81 -10.99 -9.60 -7.62
N GLN A 82 -11.54 -9.97 -6.45
CA GLN A 82 -12.50 -11.08 -6.36
C GLN A 82 -13.82 -10.80 -7.09
N ILE A 83 -14.25 -9.53 -7.11
CA ILE A 83 -15.46 -9.11 -7.83
C ILE A 83 -15.27 -9.25 -9.33
N LEU A 84 -14.19 -8.70 -9.86
CA LEU A 84 -13.88 -8.74 -11.29
C LEU A 84 -13.67 -10.17 -11.78
N LYS A 85 -12.97 -11.02 -10.98
CA LYS A 85 -12.77 -12.44 -11.31
C LYS A 85 -14.07 -13.23 -11.41
N LYS A 86 -15.10 -12.89 -10.61
CA LYS A 86 -16.38 -13.62 -10.61
C LYS A 86 -17.32 -13.22 -11.76
N LYS A 87 -16.99 -12.18 -12.53
CA LYS A 87 -17.81 -11.66 -13.67
C LYS A 87 -19.28 -11.44 -13.36
N LYS A 88 -19.65 -11.29 -12.06
CA LYS A 88 -21.04 -11.08 -11.61
C LYS A 88 -21.51 -9.62 -11.69
N PHE A 89 -20.57 -8.70 -11.86
CA PHE A 89 -20.80 -7.26 -11.92
C PHE A 89 -20.34 -6.73 -13.26
N ASN A 90 -20.93 -5.62 -13.67
CA ASN A 90 -20.43 -4.89 -14.83
C ASN A 90 -19.05 -4.28 -14.49
N ASN A 91 -18.00 -4.80 -15.12
CA ASN A 91 -16.62 -4.38 -14.88
C ASN A 91 -16.45 -2.87 -15.12
N TYR A 92 -17.14 -2.31 -16.12
CA TYR A 92 -17.09 -0.87 -16.42
C TYR A 92 -17.58 -0.03 -15.23
N ILE A 93 -18.69 -0.42 -14.60
CA ILE A 93 -19.23 0.29 -13.42
C ILE A 93 -18.24 0.22 -12.25
N ILE A 94 -17.67 -0.96 -12.00
CA ILE A 94 -16.69 -1.14 -10.92
C ILE A 94 -15.44 -0.31 -11.17
N MET A 95 -14.86 -0.38 -12.37
CA MET A 95 -13.66 0.38 -12.71
C MET A 95 -13.91 1.88 -12.70
N THR A 96 -15.08 2.34 -13.09
CA THR A 96 -15.48 3.75 -12.95
C THR A 96 -15.48 4.19 -11.49
N LYS A 97 -15.96 3.35 -10.55
CA LYS A 97 -15.88 3.64 -9.11
C LYS A 97 -14.42 3.69 -8.63
N VAL A 98 -13.56 2.77 -9.08
CA VAL A 98 -12.13 2.75 -8.75
C VAL A 98 -11.43 4.03 -9.24
N LEU A 99 -11.66 4.43 -10.49
CA LEU A 99 -11.08 5.66 -11.04
C LEU A 99 -11.57 6.93 -10.31
N LYS A 100 -12.83 6.95 -9.83
CA LYS A 100 -13.32 8.04 -8.98
C LYS A 100 -12.54 8.15 -7.67
N ILE A 101 -12.12 7.03 -7.07
CA ILE A 101 -11.29 7.03 -5.86
C ILE A 101 -9.88 7.52 -6.18
N LEU A 102 -9.27 7.03 -7.25
CA LEU A 102 -7.97 7.50 -7.72
C LEU A 102 -7.98 9.03 -7.91
N LYS A 103 -9.01 9.56 -8.58
CA LYS A 103 -9.18 11.01 -8.74
C LYS A 103 -9.29 11.74 -7.40
N LYS A 104 -10.07 11.21 -6.44
CA LYS A 104 -10.15 11.79 -5.09
C LYS A 104 -8.80 11.80 -4.39
N MET A 105 -8.03 10.71 -4.46
CA MET A 105 -6.69 10.65 -3.87
C MET A 105 -5.77 11.72 -4.48
N GLN A 106 -5.80 11.90 -5.79
CA GLN A 106 -4.99 12.89 -6.49
C GLN A 106 -5.33 14.34 -6.10
N LEU A 107 -6.51 14.59 -5.55
CA LEU A 107 -6.94 15.90 -5.06
C LEU A 107 -6.53 16.19 -3.61
N ILE A 108 -5.98 15.21 -2.89
CA ILE A 108 -5.51 15.39 -1.51
C ILE A 108 -4.39 16.42 -1.48
N LYS A 109 -4.58 17.46 -0.65
CA LYS A 109 -3.60 18.54 -0.41
C LYS A 109 -2.91 18.41 0.94
N ASP A 110 -3.46 17.57 1.83
CA ASP A 110 -2.89 17.33 3.16
C ASP A 110 -1.54 16.61 3.00
N LYS A 111 -0.47 17.26 3.46
CA LYS A 111 0.89 16.68 3.46
C LYS A 111 1.34 16.26 4.86
N GLU A 112 0.56 16.63 5.88
CA GLU A 112 0.92 16.41 7.28
C GLU A 112 -0.32 16.19 8.15
N ILE A 113 -0.20 15.32 9.16
CA ILE A 113 -1.26 15.03 10.13
C ILE A 113 -0.68 14.47 11.42
N LYS A 114 -1.39 14.65 12.55
CA LYS A 114 -1.04 14.05 13.83
C LYS A 114 -1.48 12.58 13.90
N ASN A 115 -0.55 11.69 14.25
CA ASN A 115 -0.85 10.28 14.52
C ASN A 115 -1.46 10.11 15.94
N PHE A 116 -1.79 8.88 16.34
CA PHE A 116 -2.41 8.58 17.64
C PHE A 116 -1.53 8.89 18.87
N GLN A 117 -0.26 9.18 18.67
CA GLN A 117 0.62 9.71 19.73
C GLN A 117 0.70 11.24 19.73
N ASN A 118 -0.18 11.93 19.01
CA ASN A 118 -0.16 13.39 18.81
C ASN A 118 1.13 13.93 18.18
N LYS A 119 1.95 13.04 17.57
CA LYS A 119 3.16 13.44 16.85
C LYS A 119 2.81 13.72 15.40
N SER A 120 3.31 14.84 14.88
CA SER A 120 3.15 15.17 13.48
C SER A 120 3.85 14.16 12.59
N TYR A 121 3.17 13.74 11.52
CA TYR A 121 3.71 12.92 10.45
C TYR A 121 3.57 13.67 9.13
N LYS A 122 4.70 13.99 8.52
CA LYS A 122 4.77 14.57 7.18
C LYS A 122 4.96 13.47 6.16
N ILE A 123 4.10 13.44 5.12
CA ILE A 123 4.21 12.48 4.03
C ILE A 123 5.52 12.75 3.29
N LYS A 124 6.30 11.69 3.05
CA LYS A 124 7.56 11.78 2.32
C LYS A 124 7.28 12.01 0.82
N GLU A 125 8.22 12.63 0.15
CA GLU A 125 8.17 12.80 -1.30
C GLU A 125 9.05 11.76 -1.99
N TYR A 126 8.62 11.33 -3.18
CA TYR A 126 9.47 10.53 -4.07
C TYR A 126 10.75 11.30 -4.42
N ASN A 127 11.84 10.58 -4.44
CA ASN A 127 13.13 11.07 -4.92
C ASN A 127 13.86 9.94 -5.65
N GLU A 128 14.96 10.28 -6.30
CA GLU A 128 15.77 9.32 -7.07
C GLU A 128 16.22 8.11 -6.23
N LYS A 129 16.53 8.32 -4.96
CA LYS A 129 16.94 7.25 -4.04
C LYS A 129 15.82 6.25 -3.79
N ILE A 130 14.59 6.72 -3.60
CA ILE A 130 13.41 5.86 -3.41
C ILE A 130 13.15 5.07 -4.69
N LEU A 131 13.10 5.75 -5.85
CA LEU A 131 12.89 5.12 -7.16
C LEU A 131 13.98 4.06 -7.45
N PHE A 132 15.24 4.41 -7.19
CA PHE A 132 16.33 3.47 -7.37
C PHE A 132 16.21 2.25 -6.45
N ASN A 133 15.80 2.44 -5.19
CA ASN A 133 15.62 1.33 -4.26
C ASN A 133 14.48 0.39 -4.67
N GLU A 134 13.43 0.89 -5.28
CA GLU A 134 12.34 0.07 -5.83
C GLU A 134 12.78 -0.72 -7.07
N THR A 135 13.36 -0.03 -8.03
CA THR A 135 13.78 -0.65 -9.28
C THR A 135 14.92 -1.65 -9.11
N LYS A 136 15.83 -1.42 -8.15
CA LYS A 136 16.92 -2.37 -7.89
C LYS A 136 16.44 -3.69 -7.29
N LEU A 137 15.20 -3.79 -6.79
CA LEU A 137 14.64 -5.06 -6.33
C LEU A 137 14.65 -6.12 -7.43
N PHE A 138 14.51 -5.72 -8.69
CA PHE A 138 14.68 -6.61 -9.84
C PHE A 138 16.08 -7.24 -9.84
N CYS A 139 17.13 -6.44 -9.60
CA CYS A 139 18.49 -6.93 -9.50
C CYS A 139 18.72 -7.85 -8.30
N ASP A 140 18.05 -7.55 -7.18
CA ASP A 140 18.31 -8.22 -5.91
C ASP A 140 17.51 -9.53 -5.78
N TRP A 141 16.33 -9.64 -6.43
CA TRP A 141 15.42 -10.78 -6.28
C TRP A 141 15.26 -11.62 -7.56
N TYR A 142 15.05 -11.00 -8.72
CA TYR A 142 14.76 -11.72 -9.96
C TYR A 142 16.03 -12.23 -10.65
N VAL A 143 17.03 -11.37 -10.79
CA VAL A 143 18.27 -11.71 -11.50
C VAL A 143 18.97 -12.94 -10.91
N PRO A 144 19.07 -13.11 -9.56
CA PRO A 144 19.67 -14.30 -8.97
C PRO A 144 18.97 -15.62 -9.29
N GLN A 145 17.67 -15.56 -9.64
CA GLN A 145 16.91 -16.75 -10.02
C GLN A 145 17.13 -17.17 -11.49
N LYS A 146 17.71 -16.29 -12.31
CA LYS A 146 17.84 -16.49 -13.76
C LYS A 146 19.28 -16.60 -14.26
N LEU A 147 20.24 -16.11 -13.49
CA LEU A 147 21.65 -16.09 -13.90
C LEU A 147 22.54 -16.84 -12.90
N SER A 148 23.66 -17.41 -13.42
CA SER A 148 24.69 -17.99 -12.58
C SER A 148 25.43 -16.91 -11.76
N GLN A 149 25.97 -17.28 -10.62
CA GLN A 149 26.68 -16.40 -9.68
C GLN A 149 27.75 -15.52 -10.37
N LYS A 150 28.53 -16.12 -11.31
CA LYS A 150 29.56 -15.38 -12.06
C LYS A 150 28.98 -14.25 -12.91
N LYS A 151 27.79 -14.45 -13.51
CA LYS A 151 27.12 -13.49 -14.39
C LYS A 151 26.35 -12.41 -13.62
N ILE A 152 25.83 -12.72 -12.43
CA ILE A 152 25.00 -11.80 -11.63
C ILE A 152 25.74 -10.50 -11.35
N LYS A 153 27.00 -10.53 -10.90
CA LYS A 153 27.75 -9.34 -10.51
C LYS A 153 27.89 -8.34 -11.67
N ILE A 154 28.30 -8.84 -12.84
CA ILE A 154 28.51 -7.99 -14.04
C ILE A 154 27.19 -7.45 -14.55
N PHE A 155 26.18 -8.32 -14.63
CA PHE A 155 24.84 -7.93 -15.09
C PHE A 155 24.23 -6.86 -14.19
N ASN A 156 24.23 -7.07 -12.87
CA ASN A 156 23.67 -6.13 -11.91
C ASN A 156 24.40 -4.78 -11.91
N LEU A 157 25.73 -4.78 -12.13
CA LEU A 157 26.48 -3.52 -12.24
C LEU A 157 25.99 -2.69 -13.45
N LYS A 158 25.90 -3.32 -14.61
CA LYS A 158 25.42 -2.67 -15.83
C LYS A 158 23.96 -2.21 -15.68
N LEU A 159 23.07 -3.09 -15.23
CA LEU A 159 21.65 -2.77 -15.09
C LEU A 159 21.40 -1.65 -14.08
N LYS A 160 22.10 -1.64 -12.94
CA LYS A 160 21.99 -0.56 -11.95
C LYS A 160 22.47 0.79 -12.51
N LYS A 161 23.44 0.79 -13.43
CA LYS A 161 23.88 2.00 -14.13
C LYS A 161 22.77 2.52 -15.06
N GLU A 162 22.17 1.62 -15.85
CA GLU A 162 21.05 1.99 -16.74
C GLU A 162 19.84 2.47 -15.95
N ILE A 163 19.49 1.82 -14.86
CA ILE A 163 18.39 2.26 -13.96
C ILE A 163 18.65 3.69 -13.48
N LYS A 164 19.86 4.00 -13.00
CA LYS A 164 20.21 5.36 -12.56
C LYS A 164 20.11 6.37 -13.69
N PHE A 165 20.59 5.99 -14.87
CA PHE A 165 20.49 6.85 -16.06
C PHE A 165 19.03 7.13 -16.42
N LEU A 166 18.17 6.11 -16.47
CA LEU A 166 16.75 6.29 -16.72
C LEU A 166 16.11 7.21 -15.67
N ILE A 167 16.36 6.96 -14.38
CA ILE A 167 15.82 7.79 -13.30
C ILE A 167 16.24 9.25 -13.45
N SER A 168 17.49 9.53 -13.81
CA SER A 168 17.98 10.91 -14.02
C SER A 168 17.33 11.63 -15.20
N LYS A 169 16.74 10.88 -16.14
CA LYS A 169 15.99 11.44 -17.28
C LYS A 169 14.51 11.67 -17.00
N LEU A 170 14.03 11.17 -15.86
CA LEU A 170 12.63 11.34 -15.48
C LEU A 170 12.38 12.76 -14.97
N ASN A 171 11.65 13.55 -15.73
CA ASN A 171 11.24 14.90 -15.32
C ASN A 171 9.87 14.85 -14.64
N TYR A 172 9.81 14.36 -13.40
CA TYR A 172 8.56 14.19 -12.65
C TYR A 172 8.21 15.41 -11.81
N LYS A 173 6.96 15.82 -11.90
CA LYS A 173 6.35 16.65 -10.85
C LYS A 173 5.77 15.74 -9.76
N ASN A 174 6.44 15.68 -8.62
CA ASN A 174 5.98 14.95 -7.43
C ASN A 174 5.13 15.89 -6.58
N ASN A 175 3.85 16.01 -6.89
CA ASN A 175 2.93 16.92 -6.22
C ASN A 175 1.59 16.28 -5.84
N THR A 176 1.45 14.98 -6.03
CA THR A 176 0.20 14.24 -5.89
C THR A 176 0.36 13.17 -4.82
N PHE A 177 -0.65 12.98 -3.99
CA PHE A 177 -0.72 11.83 -3.09
C PHE A 177 -0.77 10.54 -3.92
N VAL A 178 0.13 9.60 -3.67
CA VAL A 178 0.18 8.28 -4.31
C VAL A 178 0.18 7.19 -3.24
N HIS A 179 -0.62 6.15 -3.47
CA HIS A 179 -0.76 5.00 -2.59
C HIS A 179 0.44 4.06 -2.70
N ARG A 180 1.03 3.94 -3.88
CA ARG A 180 2.10 3.05 -4.34
C ARG A 180 1.68 1.62 -4.64
N ASP A 181 0.68 1.11 -3.94
CA ASP A 181 0.11 -0.22 -4.15
C ASP A 181 -1.37 -0.12 -4.51
N PHE A 182 -1.72 0.81 -5.44
CA PHE A 182 -3.08 1.03 -5.89
C PHE A 182 -3.47 0.01 -6.95
N HIS A 183 -3.84 -1.18 -6.50
CA HIS A 183 -4.26 -2.28 -7.35
C HIS A 183 -5.53 -2.95 -6.79
N VAL A 184 -6.22 -3.72 -7.63
CA VAL A 184 -7.55 -4.26 -7.34
C VAL A 184 -7.63 -5.16 -6.09
N SER A 185 -6.51 -5.72 -5.60
CA SER A 185 -6.48 -6.53 -4.38
C SER A 185 -6.43 -5.68 -3.10
N ASN A 186 -5.99 -4.41 -3.17
CA ASN A 186 -5.98 -3.47 -2.05
C ASN A 186 -7.22 -2.56 -2.01
N LEU A 187 -8.19 -2.85 -2.86
CA LEU A 187 -9.48 -2.16 -2.91
C LEU A 187 -10.56 -3.11 -2.39
N VAL A 188 -11.22 -2.75 -1.30
CA VAL A 188 -12.25 -3.58 -0.64
C VAL A 188 -13.63 -2.99 -0.91
N TYR A 189 -14.54 -3.84 -1.36
CA TYR A 189 -15.93 -3.46 -1.63
C TYR A 189 -16.78 -3.68 -0.38
N ASN A 190 -17.27 -2.59 0.19
CA ASN A 190 -18.08 -2.60 1.40
C ASN A 190 -19.33 -1.74 1.20
N LYS A 191 -20.54 -2.33 1.24
CA LYS A 191 -21.82 -1.63 1.13
C LYS A 191 -21.82 -0.57 0.01
N ASP A 192 -21.50 -1.01 -1.21
CA ASP A 192 -21.43 -0.16 -2.42
C ASP A 192 -20.34 0.93 -2.44
N ILE A 193 -19.52 0.99 -1.41
CA ILE A 193 -18.39 1.89 -1.31
C ILE A 193 -17.10 1.08 -1.44
N ILE A 194 -16.10 1.64 -2.09
CA ILE A 194 -14.77 1.03 -2.17
C ILE A 194 -13.87 1.70 -1.13
N GLY A 195 -13.25 0.88 -0.28
CA GLY A 195 -12.26 1.30 0.70
C GLY A 195 -10.84 0.91 0.28
N LEU A 196 -9.87 1.66 0.77
CA LEU A 196 -8.44 1.43 0.57
C LEU A 196 -7.85 0.75 1.80
N ILE A 197 -7.03 -0.26 1.57
CA ILE A 197 -6.22 -0.91 2.60
C ILE A 197 -4.74 -0.91 2.20
N ASP A 198 -3.86 -1.18 3.16
CA ASP A 198 -2.40 -1.21 2.97
C ASP A 198 -1.79 0.16 2.60
N ASN A 199 -2.30 1.21 3.23
CA ASN A 199 -2.08 2.62 2.84
C ASN A 199 -0.76 3.23 3.36
N GLN A 200 -0.04 2.60 4.28
CA GLN A 200 1.06 3.20 5.06
C GLN A 200 2.32 3.52 4.27
N ASP A 201 2.41 3.03 3.04
CA ASP A 201 3.57 3.29 2.18
C ASP A 201 3.34 4.47 1.22
N ALA A 202 2.23 5.19 1.40
CA ALA A 202 1.87 6.35 0.60
C ALA A 202 2.92 7.46 0.65
N LEU A 203 3.12 8.13 -0.48
CA LEU A 203 4.08 9.21 -0.69
C LEU A 203 3.43 10.37 -1.46
N ILE A 204 4.14 11.49 -1.55
CA ILE A 204 3.85 12.52 -2.56
C ILE A 204 4.66 12.17 -3.81
N GLY A 205 4.01 11.89 -4.91
CA GLY A 205 4.63 11.40 -6.13
C GLY A 205 3.98 11.94 -7.40
N ASN A 206 4.25 11.27 -8.51
CA ASN A 206 3.66 11.60 -9.79
C ASN A 206 2.26 11.01 -9.92
N LYS A 207 1.31 11.79 -10.45
CA LYS A 207 -0.08 11.38 -10.64
C LYS A 207 -0.29 10.11 -11.49
N ALA A 208 0.66 9.79 -12.36
CA ALA A 208 0.58 8.59 -13.21
C ALA A 208 0.93 7.30 -12.46
N TYR A 209 1.59 7.37 -11.30
CA TYR A 209 2.12 6.20 -10.61
C TYR A 209 1.04 5.16 -10.29
N ASP A 210 0.01 5.58 -9.55
CA ASP A 210 -1.07 4.68 -9.14
C ASP A 210 -1.95 4.24 -10.33
N LEU A 211 -2.06 5.08 -11.36
CA LEU A 211 -2.75 4.69 -12.59
C LEU A 211 -1.99 3.58 -13.32
N ALA A 212 -0.66 3.69 -13.43
CA ALA A 212 0.18 2.64 -14.00
C ALA A 212 0.08 1.34 -13.20
N SER A 213 0.12 1.42 -11.86
CA SER A 213 -0.06 0.24 -10.98
C SER A 213 -1.42 -0.44 -11.17
N LEU A 214 -2.47 0.33 -11.45
CA LEU A 214 -3.81 -0.21 -11.68
C LEU A 214 -3.93 -0.88 -13.05
N ILE A 215 -3.34 -0.29 -14.10
CA ILE A 215 -3.44 -0.78 -15.49
C ILE A 215 -2.54 -2.00 -15.70
N ASP A 216 -1.33 -1.96 -15.15
CA ASP A 216 -0.31 -3.02 -15.32
C ASP A 216 -0.30 -4.02 -14.14
N ASP A 217 -1.45 -4.24 -13.51
CA ASP A 217 -1.57 -5.21 -12.42
C ASP A 217 -1.46 -6.64 -12.95
N VAL A 218 -0.33 -7.28 -12.71
CA VAL A 218 -0.04 -8.67 -13.13
C VAL A 218 -1.05 -9.70 -12.62
N ARG A 219 -1.83 -9.37 -11.58
CA ARG A 219 -2.85 -10.24 -10.98
C ARG A 219 -4.15 -10.21 -11.76
N PHE A 220 -4.39 -9.10 -12.47
CA PHE A 220 -5.61 -8.88 -13.23
C PHE A 220 -5.27 -8.17 -14.54
N ARG A 221 -5.22 -8.94 -15.63
CA ARG A 221 -5.10 -8.37 -16.98
C ARG A 221 -6.46 -7.83 -17.41
N THR A 222 -6.52 -6.53 -17.65
CA THR A 222 -7.69 -5.84 -18.22
C THR A 222 -7.84 -6.14 -19.70
#